data_8b036be638df70260fc42b9a2d1e65e2
#
_entry.id   8b036be638df70260fc42b9a2d1e65e2
#
_cell.length_a   1.000
_cell.length_b   1.000
_cell.length_c   1.000
_cell.angle_alpha   90.00
_cell.angle_beta   90.00
_cell.angle_gamma   90.00
#
_symmetry.space_group_name_H-M   'P 1'
#
loop_
_entity.id
_entity.type
_entity.pdbx_description
1 polymer ?
#
loop_
_entity_poly.entity_id
_entity_poly.type
_entity_poly.pdbx_seq_one_letter_code
_entity_poly.pdbx_strand_id
1 'polypeptide(L)'
;MSHTYVCNYLHCVFSTKDRANLIRDPQRLWTYVGGLTRAKKIPLLAAGGTKNHLHVLISLPSTITIAGAMQTVKGSTSHWMNEGFGAFAWQEGYGAFSVSQSQRARVTQYIDGQEEHHKKWSFEEEFASLLRRYGVSYDERYVLG
;
A
#
# COMPACT_ATOMS: atom_id res chain seq x y z
N MET A 1 -3.99 -28.13 -19.74
CA MET A 1 -4.23 -27.19 -18.63
C MET A 1 -3.11 -27.34 -17.61
N SER A 2 -2.48 -26.23 -17.27
CA SER A 2 -1.40 -26.27 -16.28
C SER A 2 -1.96 -25.94 -14.89
N HIS A 3 -1.33 -26.49 -13.86
CA HIS A 3 -1.63 -26.21 -12.46
C HIS A 3 -0.46 -25.44 -11.89
N THR A 4 -0.67 -24.14 -11.60
CA THR A 4 0.35 -23.25 -11.08
C THR A 4 0.05 -22.93 -9.62
N TYR A 5 1.04 -23.15 -8.76
CA TYR A 5 0.92 -22.89 -7.32
C TYR A 5 1.91 -21.81 -6.93
N VAL A 6 1.39 -20.66 -6.48
CA VAL A 6 2.18 -19.48 -6.14
C VAL A 6 1.75 -18.93 -4.78
N CYS A 7 2.72 -18.63 -3.95
CA CYS A 7 2.51 -17.89 -2.70
C CYS A 7 3.46 -16.71 -2.73
N ASN A 8 2.92 -15.53 -3.02
CA ASN A 8 3.72 -14.32 -3.18
C ASN A 8 3.02 -13.13 -2.51
N TYR A 9 3.24 -12.98 -1.20
CA TYR A 9 2.67 -11.88 -0.45
C TYR A 9 3.55 -10.65 -0.54
N LEU A 10 2.93 -9.49 -0.79
CA LEU A 10 3.62 -8.21 -0.84
C LEU A 10 2.94 -7.21 0.10
N HIS A 11 3.75 -6.58 0.91
CA HIS A 11 3.36 -5.42 1.71
C HIS A 11 3.74 -4.19 0.88
N CYS A 12 2.75 -3.48 0.38
CA CYS A 12 2.96 -2.31 -0.46
C CYS A 12 2.54 -1.07 0.30
N VAL A 13 3.34 0.00 0.18
CA VAL A 13 3.09 1.22 0.93
C VAL A 13 3.43 2.44 0.07
N PHE A 14 2.58 3.46 0.14
CA PHE A 14 2.82 4.73 -0.54
C PHE A 14 2.02 5.84 0.13
N SER A 15 2.55 7.06 0.03
CA SER A 15 1.93 8.23 0.63
C SER A 15 1.18 9.06 -0.40
N THR A 16 0.36 9.99 0.09
CA THR A 16 -0.14 11.08 -0.72
C THR A 16 1.02 11.99 -1.14
N LYS A 17 0.79 12.77 -2.18
CA LYS A 17 1.79 13.76 -2.64
C LYS A 17 2.12 14.71 -1.49
N ASP A 18 3.42 14.91 -1.27
CA ASP A 18 3.97 15.76 -0.22
C ASP A 18 3.51 15.37 1.20
N ARG A 19 3.01 14.13 1.38
CA ARG A 19 2.48 13.62 2.66
C ARG A 19 1.36 14.49 3.22
N ALA A 20 0.64 15.19 2.34
CA ALA A 20 -0.50 16.00 2.74
C ALA A 20 -1.68 15.12 3.18
N ASN A 21 -2.46 15.58 4.13
CA ASN A 21 -3.62 14.83 4.65
C ASN A 21 -4.80 14.89 3.65
N LEU A 22 -4.66 14.21 2.52
CA LEU A 22 -5.62 14.23 1.42
C LEU A 22 -6.69 13.13 1.53
N ILE A 23 -6.48 12.12 2.35
CA ILE A 23 -7.44 11.03 2.54
C ILE A 23 -8.43 11.46 3.62
N ARG A 24 -9.58 11.99 3.19
CA ARG A 24 -10.57 12.57 4.12
C ARG A 24 -11.30 11.52 4.94
N ASP A 25 -11.60 10.38 4.32
CA ASP A 25 -12.31 9.28 4.97
C ASP A 25 -11.55 7.97 4.70
N PRO A 26 -10.57 7.63 5.58
CA PRO A 26 -9.77 6.42 5.39
C PRO A 26 -10.59 5.14 5.25
N GLN A 27 -11.64 4.96 6.06
CA GLN A 27 -12.45 3.73 6.01
C GLN A 27 -13.12 3.54 4.65
N ARG A 28 -13.60 4.62 4.05
CA ARG A 28 -14.20 4.54 2.71
C ARG A 28 -13.18 4.16 1.66
N LEU A 29 -11.95 4.69 1.79
CA LEU A 29 -10.87 4.32 0.87
C LEU A 29 -10.51 2.83 1.03
N TRP A 30 -10.38 2.34 2.26
CA TRP A 30 -10.09 0.91 2.49
C TRP A 30 -11.18 0.01 1.89
N THR A 31 -12.44 0.39 2.04
CA THR A 31 -13.57 -0.34 1.46
C THR A 31 -13.51 -0.33 -0.08
N TYR A 32 -13.19 0.81 -0.66
CA TYR A 32 -13.04 0.93 -2.11
C TYR A 32 -11.90 0.03 -2.62
N VAL A 33 -10.74 0.05 -1.94
CA VAL A 33 -9.61 -0.80 -2.30
C VAL A 33 -10.02 -2.28 -2.25
N GLY A 34 -10.77 -2.69 -1.25
CA GLY A 34 -11.28 -4.06 -1.14
C GLY A 34 -12.13 -4.47 -2.33
N GLY A 35 -13.04 -3.61 -2.76
CA GLY A 35 -13.87 -3.87 -3.94
C GLY A 35 -13.07 -3.89 -5.23
N LEU A 36 -12.15 -2.95 -5.38
CA LEU A 36 -11.27 -2.85 -6.54
C LEU A 36 -10.40 -4.10 -6.72
N THR A 37 -9.72 -4.51 -5.66
CA THR A 37 -8.81 -5.65 -5.73
C THR A 37 -9.58 -6.95 -5.98
N ARG A 38 -10.79 -7.08 -5.42
CA ARG A 38 -11.67 -8.21 -5.70
C ARG A 38 -12.04 -8.25 -7.19
N ALA A 39 -12.44 -7.11 -7.75
CA ALA A 39 -12.80 -7.01 -9.15
C ALA A 39 -11.63 -7.33 -10.08
N LYS A 40 -10.42 -7.00 -9.68
CA LYS A 40 -9.20 -7.25 -10.45
C LYS A 40 -8.55 -8.60 -10.13
N LYS A 41 -9.18 -9.40 -9.28
CA LYS A 41 -8.70 -10.74 -8.89
C LYS A 41 -7.31 -10.72 -8.24
N ILE A 42 -7.05 -9.68 -7.45
CA ILE A 42 -5.84 -9.55 -6.64
C ILE A 42 -6.28 -9.74 -5.18
N PRO A 43 -6.03 -10.91 -4.56
CA PRO A 43 -6.47 -11.09 -3.17
C PRO A 43 -5.86 -10.06 -2.23
N LEU A 44 -6.70 -9.36 -1.49
CA LEU A 44 -6.31 -8.37 -0.49
C LEU A 44 -6.46 -8.98 0.90
N LEU A 45 -5.37 -9.01 1.66
CA LEU A 45 -5.38 -9.57 3.00
C LEU A 45 -5.57 -8.50 4.08
N ALA A 46 -5.07 -7.29 3.81
CA ALA A 46 -5.21 -6.16 4.74
C ALA A 46 -5.05 -4.86 3.99
N ALA A 47 -5.73 -3.83 4.46
CA ALA A 47 -5.56 -2.45 4.00
C ALA A 47 -5.68 -1.54 5.23
N GLY A 48 -4.80 -0.57 5.34
CA GLY A 48 -4.80 0.36 6.45
C GLY A 48 -3.89 1.54 6.17
N GLY A 49 -3.84 2.45 7.11
CA GLY A 49 -3.01 3.65 6.97
C GLY A 49 -3.60 4.79 7.76
N THR A 50 -3.32 6.00 7.32
CA THR A 50 -3.85 7.22 7.93
C THR A 50 -4.32 8.18 6.84
N LYS A 51 -4.44 9.45 7.15
CA LYS A 51 -4.90 10.46 6.18
C LYS A 51 -3.87 10.77 5.10
N ASN A 52 -2.63 10.34 5.23
CA ASN A 52 -1.57 10.66 4.27
C ASN A 52 -0.85 9.46 3.66
N HIS A 53 -1.28 8.22 3.96
CA HIS A 53 -0.66 7.04 3.35
C HIS A 53 -1.55 5.81 3.43
N LEU A 54 -1.21 4.83 2.61
CA LEU A 54 -1.91 3.55 2.50
C LEU A 54 -0.91 2.41 2.55
N HIS A 55 -1.24 1.40 3.36
CA HIS A 55 -0.59 0.09 3.33
C HIS A 55 -1.57 -0.94 2.80
N VAL A 56 -1.11 -1.81 1.91
CA VAL A 56 -1.89 -2.98 1.49
C VAL A 56 -1.03 -4.24 1.60
N LEU A 57 -1.63 -5.32 2.01
CA LEU A 57 -1.02 -6.65 1.94
C LEU A 57 -1.80 -7.44 0.90
N ILE A 58 -1.15 -7.78 -0.19
CA ILE A 58 -1.76 -8.50 -1.30
C ILE A 58 -1.09 -9.83 -1.54
N SER A 59 -1.84 -10.77 -2.12
CA SER A 59 -1.29 -11.99 -2.70
C SER A 59 -1.15 -11.72 -4.21
N LEU A 60 0.08 -11.55 -4.69
CA LEU A 60 0.31 -11.17 -6.08
C LEU A 60 0.11 -12.39 -7.00
N PRO A 61 -0.87 -12.35 -7.93
CA PRO A 61 -1.03 -13.41 -8.90
C PRO A 61 0.19 -13.56 -9.81
N SER A 62 0.45 -14.78 -10.27
CA SER A 62 1.60 -15.07 -11.15
C SER A 62 1.55 -14.36 -12.50
N THR A 63 0.37 -13.86 -12.88
CA THR A 63 0.14 -13.22 -14.18
C THR A 63 0.24 -11.70 -14.14
N ILE A 64 0.49 -11.11 -12.96
CA ILE A 64 0.51 -9.65 -12.77
C ILE A 64 1.87 -9.25 -12.19
N THR A 65 2.44 -8.17 -12.71
CA THR A 65 3.69 -7.61 -12.17
C THR A 65 3.38 -6.73 -10.96
N ILE A 66 4.40 -6.49 -10.13
CA ILE A 66 4.28 -5.55 -9.00
C ILE A 66 3.86 -4.18 -9.53
N ALA A 67 4.54 -3.69 -10.58
CA ALA A 67 4.22 -2.39 -11.16
C ALA A 67 2.79 -2.34 -11.68
N GLY A 68 2.30 -3.42 -12.30
CA GLY A 68 0.93 -3.50 -12.78
C GLY A 68 -0.10 -3.44 -11.65
N ALA A 69 0.16 -4.16 -10.55
CA ALA A 69 -0.70 -4.12 -9.37
C ALA A 69 -0.73 -2.72 -8.76
N MET A 70 0.42 -2.06 -8.64
CA MET A 70 0.50 -0.72 -8.09
C MET A 70 -0.17 0.31 -8.98
N GLN A 71 -0.01 0.20 -10.30
CA GLN A 71 -0.69 1.06 -11.25
C GLN A 71 -2.21 0.95 -11.11
N THR A 72 -2.71 -0.28 -10.98
CA THR A 72 -4.14 -0.53 -10.78
C THR A 72 -4.66 0.12 -9.51
N VAL A 73 -3.99 -0.12 -8.36
CA VAL A 73 -4.44 0.40 -7.07
C VAL A 73 -4.31 1.92 -7.02
N LYS A 74 -3.15 2.46 -7.39
CA LYS A 74 -2.92 3.91 -7.32
C LYS A 74 -3.77 4.67 -8.33
N GLY A 75 -3.84 4.19 -9.56
CA GLY A 75 -4.60 4.87 -10.62
C GLY A 75 -6.09 4.91 -10.33
N SER A 76 -6.67 3.78 -9.96
CA SER A 76 -8.10 3.69 -9.69
C SER A 76 -8.51 4.45 -8.44
N THR A 77 -7.72 4.37 -7.36
CA THR A 77 -8.02 5.12 -6.13
C THR A 77 -7.87 6.62 -6.33
N SER A 78 -6.85 7.06 -7.07
CA SER A 78 -6.67 8.47 -7.39
C SER A 78 -7.85 9.02 -8.17
N HIS A 79 -8.31 8.28 -9.19
CA HIS A 79 -9.47 8.66 -9.99
C HIS A 79 -10.73 8.77 -9.12
N TRP A 80 -10.98 7.76 -8.29
CA TRP A 80 -12.13 7.71 -7.41
C TRP A 80 -12.10 8.88 -6.39
N MET A 81 -10.94 9.15 -5.80
CA MET A 81 -10.79 10.24 -4.85
C MET A 81 -11.03 11.61 -5.51
N ASN A 82 -10.50 11.82 -6.71
CA ASN A 82 -10.69 13.09 -7.43
C ASN A 82 -12.15 13.34 -7.81
N GLU A 83 -12.90 12.28 -8.09
CA GLU A 83 -14.32 12.44 -8.42
C GLU A 83 -15.19 12.77 -7.20
N GLY A 84 -14.86 12.17 -6.04
CA GLY A 84 -15.74 12.24 -4.87
C GLY A 84 -15.28 13.13 -3.75
N PHE A 85 -13.99 13.45 -3.64
CA PHE A 85 -13.42 14.10 -2.45
C PHE A 85 -12.56 15.32 -2.75
N GLY A 86 -12.51 15.79 -3.99
CA GLY A 86 -11.70 16.94 -4.39
C GLY A 86 -10.32 16.55 -4.88
N ALA A 87 -9.41 17.53 -4.96
CA ALA A 87 -8.08 17.30 -5.53
C ALA A 87 -7.29 16.26 -4.72
N PHE A 88 -6.76 15.26 -5.39
CA PHE A 88 -6.03 14.17 -4.77
C PHE A 88 -4.89 13.70 -5.69
N ALA A 89 -3.74 13.39 -5.09
CA ALA A 89 -2.62 12.78 -5.80
C ALA A 89 -1.81 11.92 -4.84
N TRP A 90 -1.33 10.76 -5.33
CA TRP A 90 -0.35 9.94 -4.64
C TRP A 90 1.07 10.42 -4.96
N GLN A 91 2.05 10.06 -4.11
CA GLN A 91 3.46 10.17 -4.49
C GLN A 91 3.70 9.38 -5.78
N GLU A 92 4.77 9.69 -6.51
CA GLU A 92 5.04 8.99 -7.76
C GLU A 92 5.49 7.54 -7.54
N GLY A 93 6.26 7.28 -6.51
CA GLY A 93 6.76 5.95 -6.22
C GLY A 93 5.92 5.17 -5.22
N TYR A 94 6.47 4.05 -4.78
CA TYR A 94 5.88 3.20 -3.75
C TYR A 94 6.96 2.29 -3.17
N GLY A 95 6.70 1.72 -1.99
CA GLY A 95 7.49 0.61 -1.47
C GLY A 95 6.72 -0.69 -1.67
N ALA A 96 7.43 -1.76 -1.98
CA ALA A 96 6.85 -3.10 -2.07
C ALA A 96 7.83 -4.09 -1.48
N PHE A 97 7.40 -4.82 -0.46
CA PHE A 97 8.27 -5.69 0.34
C PHE A 97 7.66 -7.08 0.40
N SER A 98 8.48 -8.10 0.16
CA SER A 98 8.02 -9.48 0.22
C SER A 98 7.74 -9.89 1.68
N VAL A 99 6.69 -10.69 1.85
CA VAL A 99 6.27 -11.18 3.17
C VAL A 99 6.18 -12.70 3.11
N SER A 100 6.86 -13.39 4.03
CA SER A 100 6.76 -14.84 4.11
C SER A 100 5.41 -15.24 4.70
N GLN A 101 4.97 -16.46 4.38
CA GLN A 101 3.72 -17.01 4.93
C GLN A 101 3.71 -16.95 6.46
N SER A 102 4.85 -17.20 7.11
CA SER A 102 4.95 -17.20 8.57
C SER A 102 4.80 -15.81 9.18
N GLN A 103 5.01 -14.74 8.41
CA GLN A 103 4.91 -13.36 8.88
C GLN A 103 3.59 -12.68 8.49
N ARG A 104 2.74 -13.37 7.74
CA ARG A 104 1.48 -12.83 7.22
C ARG A 104 0.59 -12.24 8.31
N ALA A 105 0.36 -12.98 9.39
CA ALA A 105 -0.50 -12.51 10.48
C ALA A 105 0.09 -11.27 11.18
N ARG A 106 1.39 -11.24 11.38
CA ARG A 106 2.08 -10.11 12.01
C ARG A 106 1.97 -8.85 11.15
N VAL A 107 2.16 -8.98 9.83
CA VAL A 107 2.04 -7.85 8.92
C VAL A 107 0.61 -7.35 8.85
N THR A 108 -0.38 -8.24 8.87
CA THR A 108 -1.79 -7.86 8.92
C THR A 108 -2.08 -7.02 10.16
N GLN A 109 -1.62 -7.44 11.33
CA GLN A 109 -1.79 -6.69 12.58
C GLN A 109 -1.08 -5.32 12.51
N TYR A 110 0.10 -5.29 11.92
CA TYR A 110 0.85 -4.05 11.74
C TYR A 110 0.05 -3.05 10.89
N ILE A 111 -0.53 -3.51 9.79
CA ILE A 111 -1.32 -2.67 8.88
C ILE A 111 -2.61 -2.19 9.58
N ASP A 112 -3.28 -3.06 10.31
CA ASP A 112 -4.50 -2.71 11.04
C ASP A 112 -4.24 -1.71 12.16
N GLY A 113 -3.03 -1.67 12.71
CA GLY A 113 -2.65 -0.79 13.81
C GLY A 113 -2.03 0.55 13.39
N GLN A 114 -2.16 0.97 12.13
CA GLN A 114 -1.48 2.16 11.62
C GLN A 114 -1.87 3.46 12.32
N GLU A 115 -3.12 3.64 12.70
CA GLU A 115 -3.53 4.86 13.39
C GLU A 115 -2.82 5.01 14.73
N GLU A 116 -2.72 3.94 15.52
CA GLU A 116 -2.01 3.95 16.79
C GLU A 116 -0.49 4.13 16.60
N HIS A 117 0.07 3.46 15.59
CA HIS A 117 1.48 3.56 15.25
C HIS A 117 1.87 5.01 14.94
N HIS A 118 1.06 5.71 14.15
CA HIS A 118 1.35 7.06 13.71
C HIS A 118 1.01 8.16 14.72
N LYS A 119 0.54 7.82 15.88
CA LYS A 119 0.51 8.75 17.01
C LYS A 119 1.92 9.05 17.53
N LYS A 120 2.89 8.15 17.28
CA LYS A 120 4.28 8.26 17.77
C LYS A 120 5.29 8.43 16.64
N TRP A 121 5.00 7.96 15.44
CA TRP A 121 5.94 7.88 14.33
C TRP A 121 5.35 8.55 13.09
N SER A 122 6.17 9.33 12.36
CA SER A 122 5.76 9.91 11.09
C SER A 122 5.80 8.83 9.98
N PHE A 123 5.13 9.11 8.87
CA PHE A 123 5.23 8.26 7.69
C PHE A 123 6.67 8.20 7.18
N GLU A 124 7.37 9.33 7.16
CA GLU A 124 8.76 9.41 6.69
C GLU A 124 9.67 8.50 7.51
N GLU A 125 9.52 8.52 8.83
CA GLU A 125 10.29 7.65 9.73
C GLU A 125 9.97 6.17 9.48
N GLU A 126 8.69 5.85 9.30
CA GLU A 126 8.25 4.48 9.03
C GLU A 126 8.81 3.97 7.71
N PHE A 127 8.69 4.77 6.65
CA PHE A 127 9.13 4.36 5.32
C PHE A 127 10.64 4.12 5.26
N ALA A 128 11.41 5.02 5.85
CA ALA A 128 12.86 4.87 5.96
C ALA A 128 13.23 3.60 6.75
N SER A 129 12.50 3.32 7.83
CA SER A 129 12.71 2.12 8.63
C SER A 129 12.45 0.84 7.83
N LEU A 130 11.38 0.81 7.03
CA LEU A 130 11.06 -0.31 6.16
C LEU A 130 12.16 -0.54 5.12
N LEU A 131 12.64 0.52 4.48
CA LEU A 131 13.72 0.42 3.50
C LEU A 131 14.99 -0.16 4.11
N ARG A 132 15.37 0.30 5.30
CA ARG A 132 16.55 -0.23 6.01
C ARG A 132 16.36 -1.69 6.40
N ARG A 133 15.17 -2.05 6.89
CA ARG A 133 14.88 -3.43 7.32
C ARG A 133 15.01 -4.42 6.16
N TYR A 134 14.54 -4.02 4.97
CA TYR A 134 14.59 -4.88 3.80
C TYR A 134 15.86 -4.70 2.96
N GLY A 135 16.81 -3.88 3.44
CA GLY A 135 18.09 -3.69 2.75
C GLY A 135 17.99 -3.00 1.40
N VAL A 136 16.98 -2.16 1.22
CA VAL A 136 16.78 -1.44 -0.03
C VAL A 136 17.57 -0.12 0.03
N SER A 137 18.47 0.09 -0.92
CA SER A 137 19.22 1.34 -1.04
C SER A 137 18.31 2.46 -1.53
N TYR A 138 18.46 3.65 -0.98
CA TYR A 138 17.67 4.81 -1.38
C TYR A 138 18.50 6.10 -1.25
N ASP A 139 18.10 7.11 -2.05
CA ASP A 139 18.65 8.45 -1.95
C ASP A 139 17.73 9.30 -1.07
N GLU A 140 18.23 9.81 0.03
CA GLU A 140 17.42 10.59 0.99
C GLU A 140 16.73 11.79 0.36
N ARG A 141 17.32 12.35 -0.71
CA ARG A 141 16.72 13.49 -1.42
C ARG A 141 15.45 13.15 -2.19
N TYR A 142 15.29 11.88 -2.60
CA TYR A 142 14.22 11.45 -3.49
C TYR A 142 13.34 10.33 -2.94
N VAL A 143 13.61 9.88 -1.71
CA VAL A 143 12.94 8.70 -1.13
C VAL A 143 11.42 8.85 -1.03
N LEU A 144 10.94 10.06 -0.89
CA LEU A 144 9.50 10.31 -0.76
C LEU A 144 8.83 10.76 -2.07
N GLY A 145 9.52 10.67 -3.14
CA GLY A 145 8.98 10.88 -4.47
C GLY A 145 8.93 12.04 -5.14
#